data_31944d7f7dcdc635c5ed253a0e634626
#
_entry.id   31944d7f7dcdc635c5ed253a0e634626
#
_cell.length_a   1.000
_cell.length_b   1.000
_cell.length_c   1.000
_cell.angle_alpha   90.00
_cell.angle_beta   90.00
_cell.angle_gamma   90.00
#
_symmetry.space_group_name_H-M   'P 1'
#
loop_
_entity.id
_entity.type
_entity.pdbx_description
1 polymer ?
#
loop_
_entity_poly.entity_id
_entity_poly.type
_entity_poly.pdbx_seq_one_letter_code
_entity_poly.pdbx_strand_id
1 'polypeptide(L)'
;MRIGIAGAAGYTAGELIRILIGHPGAELRYIQSESHQGLPVYKVHQDLLYSRLVFSDIDFSDIDVLFLCMGHGVSGKFLNVHPIPANVKIIDLGNDFRLEKESNGFIYGLPELSREEIRKGRYVANPGCFATAIELGLIPLASIGRLPE
;
A
#
# COMPACT_ATOMS: atom_id res chain seq x y z
N MET A 1 9.02 6.24 10.50
CA MET A 1 9.18 5.35 9.32
C MET A 1 9.21 6.23 8.09
N ARG A 2 10.21 6.04 7.24
CA ARG A 2 10.36 6.75 5.96
C ARG A 2 9.58 5.97 4.89
N ILE A 3 8.73 6.66 4.17
CA ILE A 3 7.74 6.04 3.28
C ILE A 3 7.96 6.50 1.85
N GLY A 4 7.99 5.52 0.94
CA GLY A 4 7.89 5.71 -0.50
C GLY A 4 6.52 5.23 -1.02
N ILE A 5 5.95 5.94 -1.97
CA ILE A 5 4.69 5.58 -2.64
C ILE A 5 4.95 5.53 -4.14
N ALA A 6 4.76 4.37 -4.75
CA ALA A 6 4.82 4.17 -6.19
C ALA A 6 3.41 4.18 -6.78
N GLY A 7 3.23 4.84 -7.95
CA GLY A 7 1.93 5.03 -8.57
C GLY A 7 1.07 6.11 -7.90
N ALA A 8 1.70 7.15 -7.42
CA ALA A 8 1.12 8.12 -6.50
C ALA A 8 0.12 9.12 -7.13
N ALA A 9 -0.10 9.11 -8.44
CA ALA A 9 -1.13 9.93 -9.08
C ALA A 9 -2.54 9.29 -9.02
N GLY A 10 -2.66 8.03 -8.59
CA GLY A 10 -3.93 7.32 -8.48
C GLY A 10 -4.77 7.76 -7.29
N TYR A 11 -6.08 7.49 -7.36
CA TYR A 11 -7.04 7.83 -6.30
C TYR A 11 -6.65 7.22 -4.94
N THR A 12 -6.33 5.93 -4.91
CA THR A 12 -5.93 5.21 -3.69
C THR A 12 -4.68 5.82 -3.05
N ALA A 13 -3.73 6.25 -3.86
CA ALA A 13 -2.53 6.93 -3.36
C ALA A 13 -2.86 8.31 -2.75
N GLY A 14 -3.81 9.05 -3.32
CA GLY A 14 -4.29 10.30 -2.76
C GLY A 14 -4.85 10.11 -1.36
N GLU A 15 -5.70 9.09 -1.14
CA GLU A 15 -6.23 8.75 0.19
C GLU A 15 -5.11 8.34 1.16
N LEU A 16 -4.17 7.53 0.70
CA LEU A 16 -3.02 7.13 1.51
C LEU A 16 -2.17 8.35 1.94
N ILE A 17 -1.89 9.27 1.02
CA ILE A 17 -1.14 10.50 1.33
C ILE A 17 -1.86 11.32 2.39
N ARG A 18 -3.19 11.48 2.31
CA ARG A 18 -4.00 12.19 3.32
C ARG A 18 -3.87 11.60 4.71
N ILE A 19 -3.92 10.27 4.78
CA ILE A 19 -3.75 9.54 6.06
C ILE A 19 -2.33 9.73 6.60
N LEU A 20 -1.32 9.64 5.74
CA LEU A 20 0.08 9.62 6.17
C LEU A 20 0.61 11.02 6.52
N ILE A 21 0.14 12.11 5.90
CA ILE A 21 0.54 13.48 6.26
C ILE A 21 0.31 13.79 7.74
N GLY A 22 -0.79 13.28 8.32
CA GLY A 22 -1.13 13.49 9.73
C GLY A 22 -0.61 12.42 10.68
N HIS A 23 0.05 11.38 10.17
CA HIS A 23 0.46 10.23 10.99
C HIS A 23 1.79 10.50 11.71
N PRO A 24 1.84 10.48 13.06
CA PRO A 24 3.01 10.90 13.83
C PRO A 24 4.25 10.01 13.63
N GLY A 25 4.06 8.77 13.19
CA GLY A 25 5.14 7.82 12.94
C GLY A 25 5.56 7.71 11.47
N ALA A 26 4.97 8.51 10.57
CA ALA A 26 5.21 8.45 9.12
C ALA A 26 5.92 9.71 8.62
N GLU A 27 6.90 9.52 7.77
CA GLU A 27 7.58 10.57 7.02
C GLU A 27 7.47 10.21 5.54
N LEU A 28 6.68 10.98 4.79
CA LEU A 28 6.58 10.84 3.34
C LEU A 28 7.85 11.37 2.69
N ARG A 29 8.70 10.46 2.20
CA ARG A 29 10.00 10.78 1.58
C ARG A 29 9.87 10.91 0.07
N TYR A 30 9.23 9.94 -0.56
CA TYR A 30 9.14 9.86 -2.02
C TYR A 30 7.71 9.55 -2.44
N ILE A 31 7.23 10.32 -3.41
CA ILE A 31 5.89 10.20 -3.97
C ILE A 31 6.06 10.09 -5.49
N GLN A 32 6.12 8.85 -6.00
CA GLN A 32 6.50 8.60 -7.39
C GLN A 32 5.27 8.58 -8.31
N SER A 33 5.40 9.28 -9.43
CA SER A 33 4.48 9.20 -10.56
C SER A 33 5.25 9.44 -11.85
N GLU A 34 5.22 8.48 -12.77
CA GLU A 34 5.92 8.59 -14.06
C GLU A 34 5.47 9.81 -14.89
N SER A 35 4.18 10.11 -14.85
CA SER A 35 3.58 11.19 -15.67
C SER A 35 3.62 12.57 -15.04
N HIS A 36 4.00 12.69 -13.75
CA HIS A 36 3.89 13.95 -13.01
C HIS A 36 5.19 14.34 -12.30
N GLN A 37 6.32 13.71 -12.64
CA GLN A 37 7.60 13.97 -12.00
C GLN A 37 7.95 15.45 -11.97
N GLY A 38 8.40 15.94 -10.80
CA GLY A 38 8.75 17.35 -10.57
C GLY A 38 7.56 18.29 -10.35
N LEU A 39 6.32 17.81 -10.52
CA LEU A 39 5.14 18.63 -10.28
C LEU A 39 4.71 18.56 -8.80
N PRO A 40 4.15 19.64 -8.25
CA PRO A 40 3.53 19.60 -6.93
C PRO A 40 2.38 18.58 -6.87
N VAL A 41 2.28 17.82 -5.77
CA VAL A 41 1.27 16.78 -5.59
C VAL A 41 -0.16 17.33 -5.67
N TYR A 42 -0.38 18.58 -5.25
CA TYR A 42 -1.70 19.22 -5.33
C TYR A 42 -2.20 19.45 -6.77
N LYS A 43 -1.34 19.35 -7.79
CA LYS A 43 -1.79 19.42 -9.19
C LYS A 43 -2.64 18.23 -9.60
N VAL A 44 -2.51 17.11 -8.89
CA VAL A 44 -3.30 15.90 -9.08
C VAL A 44 -4.32 15.75 -7.93
N HIS A 45 -3.88 15.90 -6.69
CA HIS A 45 -4.69 15.80 -5.47
C HIS A 45 -4.94 17.22 -4.94
N GLN A 46 -5.94 17.91 -5.50
CA GLN A 46 -6.18 19.36 -5.33
C GLN A 46 -6.43 19.79 -3.88
N ASP A 47 -6.97 18.91 -3.05
CA ASP A 47 -7.19 19.16 -1.63
C ASP A 47 -5.90 19.21 -0.81
N LEU A 48 -4.77 18.74 -1.37
CA LEU A 48 -3.44 18.82 -0.76
C LEU A 48 -2.70 20.12 -1.10
N LEU A 49 -3.43 21.19 -1.43
CA LEU A 49 -2.90 22.49 -1.83
C LEU A 49 -1.86 23.08 -0.87
N TYR A 50 -2.03 22.83 0.42
CA TYR A 50 -1.13 23.36 1.46
C TYR A 50 0.07 22.44 1.74
N SER A 51 0.13 21.27 1.12
CA SER A 51 1.30 20.41 1.21
C SER A 51 2.44 20.95 0.34
N ARG A 52 3.68 20.76 0.81
CA ARG A 52 4.88 21.05 0.01
C ARG A 52 5.40 19.84 -0.76
N LEU A 53 4.55 18.81 -0.89
CA LEU A 53 4.91 17.54 -1.51
C LEU A 53 5.05 17.72 -3.03
N VAL A 54 6.07 17.06 -3.58
CA VAL A 54 6.39 17.09 -5.02
C VAL A 54 6.55 15.64 -5.48
N PHE A 55 6.07 15.32 -6.67
CA PHE A 55 6.32 14.01 -7.28
C PHE A 55 7.80 13.85 -7.61
N SER A 56 8.40 12.76 -7.17
CA SER A 56 9.83 12.46 -7.31
C SER A 56 10.06 10.99 -7.58
N ASP A 57 11.22 10.63 -8.08
CA ASP A 57 11.65 9.23 -8.09
C ASP A 57 11.93 8.73 -6.67
N ILE A 58 11.90 7.40 -6.50
CA ILE A 58 12.12 6.76 -5.19
C ILE A 58 13.58 6.33 -5.08
N ASP A 59 14.26 6.80 -4.05
CA ASP A 59 15.47 6.14 -3.57
C ASP A 59 15.05 5.02 -2.59
N PHE A 60 15.09 3.78 -3.06
CA PHE A 60 14.70 2.61 -2.26
C PHE A 60 15.63 2.35 -1.08
N SER A 61 16.86 2.92 -1.07
CA SER A 61 17.78 2.79 0.06
C SER A 61 17.44 3.73 1.22
N ASP A 62 16.64 4.77 0.98
CA ASP A 62 16.24 5.80 1.95
C ASP A 62 14.79 5.67 2.44
N ILE A 63 14.19 4.49 2.32
CA ILE A 63 12.85 4.20 2.82
C ILE A 63 12.83 2.96 3.72
N ASP A 64 11.82 2.90 4.58
CA ASP A 64 11.56 1.75 5.45
C ASP A 64 10.34 0.96 4.94
N VAL A 65 9.40 1.65 4.28
CA VAL A 65 8.16 1.07 3.74
C VAL A 65 7.90 1.61 2.35
N LEU A 66 7.59 0.71 1.42
CA LEU A 66 7.13 1.01 0.07
C LEU A 66 5.66 0.63 -0.09
N PHE A 67 4.82 1.59 -0.45
CA PHE A 67 3.45 1.33 -0.88
C PHE A 67 3.38 1.28 -2.41
N LEU A 68 2.76 0.23 -2.93
CA LEU A 68 2.47 0.07 -4.35
C LEU A 68 1.00 0.44 -4.59
N CYS A 69 0.77 1.63 -5.14
CA CYS A 69 -0.57 2.16 -5.46
C CYS A 69 -0.83 2.13 -6.96
N MET A 70 -0.34 1.10 -7.62
CA MET A 70 -0.43 0.92 -9.07
C MET A 70 -1.71 0.15 -9.45
N GLY A 71 -2.05 0.20 -10.74
CA GLY A 71 -3.18 -0.58 -11.25
C GLY A 71 -2.95 -2.10 -11.15
N HIS A 72 -4.03 -2.86 -11.25
CA HIS A 72 -3.99 -4.31 -11.20
C HIS A 72 -3.09 -4.90 -12.30
N GLY A 73 -2.31 -5.93 -11.97
CA GLY A 73 -1.36 -6.58 -12.88
C GLY A 73 -0.05 -5.81 -13.12
N VAL A 74 0.21 -4.75 -12.34
CA VAL A 74 1.38 -3.88 -12.51
C VAL A 74 2.41 -4.06 -11.41
N SER A 75 1.99 -4.33 -10.17
CA SER A 75 2.88 -4.42 -9.00
C SER A 75 3.94 -5.50 -9.17
N GLY A 76 3.58 -6.68 -9.69
CA GLY A 76 4.53 -7.75 -9.95
C GLY A 76 5.60 -7.36 -10.99
N LYS A 77 5.21 -6.66 -12.06
CA LYS A 77 6.15 -6.17 -13.07
C LYS A 77 7.09 -5.12 -12.49
N PHE A 78 6.57 -4.21 -11.69
CA PHE A 78 7.36 -3.20 -11.03
C PHE A 78 8.43 -3.81 -10.12
N LEU A 79 8.07 -4.78 -9.29
CA LEU A 79 9.01 -5.47 -8.39
C LEU A 79 10.08 -6.28 -9.14
N ASN A 80 9.78 -6.80 -10.33
CA ASN A 80 10.72 -7.53 -11.15
C ASN A 80 11.84 -6.64 -11.72
N VAL A 81 11.56 -5.36 -11.98
CA VAL A 81 12.54 -4.44 -12.57
C VAL A 81 13.20 -3.52 -11.57
N HIS A 82 12.67 -3.43 -10.34
CA HIS A 82 13.23 -2.61 -9.28
C HIS A 82 13.70 -3.49 -8.12
N PRO A 83 15.02 -3.65 -7.90
CA PRO A 83 15.55 -4.40 -6.78
C PRO A 83 15.31 -3.63 -5.47
N ILE A 84 14.30 -4.03 -4.71
CA ILE A 84 13.98 -3.39 -3.43
C ILE A 84 14.84 -4.00 -2.32
N PRO A 85 15.58 -3.19 -1.52
CA PRO A 85 16.41 -3.67 -0.43
C PRO A 85 15.65 -4.55 0.57
N ALA A 86 16.34 -5.57 1.12
CA ALA A 86 15.70 -6.58 1.97
C ALA A 86 15.09 -6.04 3.26
N ASN A 87 15.57 -4.89 3.75
CA ASN A 87 15.06 -4.21 4.94
C ASN A 87 13.78 -3.40 4.68
N VAL A 88 13.41 -3.15 3.43
CA VAL A 88 12.20 -2.39 3.08
C VAL A 88 10.99 -3.31 3.13
N LYS A 89 9.96 -2.92 3.87
CA LYS A 89 8.65 -3.59 3.84
C LYS A 89 7.85 -3.10 2.63
N ILE A 90 7.07 -4.01 2.03
CA ILE A 90 6.28 -3.71 0.84
C ILE A 90 4.80 -3.95 1.15
N ILE A 91 3.97 -2.95 0.88
CA ILE A 91 2.51 -3.05 1.00
C ILE A 91 1.90 -2.80 -0.39
N ASP A 92 1.32 -3.84 -0.98
CA ASP A 92 0.66 -3.74 -2.28
C ASP A 92 -0.83 -3.45 -2.12
N LEU A 93 -1.31 -2.40 -2.77
CA LEU A 93 -2.73 -2.03 -2.82
C LEU A 93 -3.40 -2.56 -4.10
N GLY A 94 -2.65 -3.20 -4.99
CA GLY A 94 -3.15 -3.92 -6.15
C GLY A 94 -3.84 -5.23 -5.78
N ASN A 95 -4.14 -6.04 -6.78
CA ASN A 95 -4.72 -7.37 -6.58
C ASN A 95 -3.73 -8.52 -6.88
N ASP A 96 -2.52 -8.18 -7.29
CA ASP A 96 -1.53 -9.11 -7.84
C ASP A 96 -1.15 -10.25 -6.86
N PHE A 97 -1.23 -9.99 -5.55
CA PHE A 97 -0.73 -10.89 -4.52
C PHE A 97 -1.78 -11.30 -3.48
N ARG A 98 -3.07 -11.04 -3.73
CA ARG A 98 -4.15 -11.30 -2.75
C ARG A 98 -4.56 -12.76 -2.64
N LEU A 99 -4.47 -13.50 -3.77
CA LEU A 99 -4.85 -14.91 -3.79
C LEU A 99 -3.69 -15.78 -3.35
N GLU A 100 -3.95 -16.78 -2.52
CA GLU A 100 -2.92 -17.66 -1.95
C GLU A 100 -1.99 -18.26 -3.00
N LYS A 101 -2.54 -18.72 -4.12
CA LYS A 101 -1.77 -19.31 -5.24
C LYS A 101 -0.85 -18.32 -5.97
N GLU A 102 -1.12 -17.03 -5.84
CA GLU A 102 -0.42 -15.94 -6.53
C GLU A 102 0.30 -15.02 -5.53
N SER A 103 0.26 -15.35 -4.24
CA SER A 103 0.72 -14.48 -3.15
C SER A 103 2.22 -14.20 -3.19
N ASN A 104 3.04 -15.10 -3.74
CA ASN A 104 4.51 -14.93 -3.80
C ASN A 104 5.12 -14.53 -2.43
N GLY A 105 4.56 -15.05 -1.33
CA GLY A 105 4.99 -14.73 0.03
C GLY A 105 4.41 -13.44 0.62
N PHE A 106 3.48 -12.80 -0.07
CA PHE A 106 2.68 -11.71 0.51
C PHE A 106 1.64 -12.28 1.47
N ILE A 107 1.53 -11.64 2.63
CA ILE A 107 0.53 -11.94 3.66
C ILE A 107 -0.74 -11.17 3.32
N TYR A 108 -1.89 -11.83 3.39
CA TYR A 108 -3.18 -11.14 3.22
C TYR A 108 -3.39 -10.14 4.35
N GLY A 109 -3.46 -8.86 4.00
CA GLY A 109 -3.27 -7.73 4.88
C GLY A 109 -4.55 -7.27 5.60
N LEU A 110 -5.38 -8.18 6.11
CA LEU A 110 -6.49 -7.84 7.00
C LEU A 110 -6.04 -7.99 8.46
N PRO A 111 -5.80 -6.87 9.20
CA PRO A 111 -5.22 -6.93 10.55
C PRO A 111 -6.12 -7.66 11.56
N GLU A 112 -7.41 -7.73 11.33
CA GLU A 112 -8.37 -8.44 12.17
C GLU A 112 -8.17 -9.95 12.13
N LEU A 113 -7.59 -10.47 11.05
CA LEU A 113 -7.26 -11.90 10.89
C LEU A 113 -5.77 -12.20 11.11
N SER A 114 -4.89 -11.37 10.55
CA SER A 114 -3.47 -11.71 10.35
C SER A 114 -2.51 -10.70 11.00
N ARG A 115 -2.91 -10.07 12.12
CA ARG A 115 -2.13 -8.98 12.76
C ARG A 115 -0.69 -9.38 13.09
N GLU A 116 -0.48 -10.56 13.66
CA GLU A 116 0.86 -10.99 14.08
C GLU A 116 1.76 -11.36 12.89
N GLU A 117 1.18 -11.96 11.85
CA GLU A 117 1.89 -12.24 10.61
C GLU A 117 2.28 -10.93 9.89
N ILE A 118 1.35 -9.95 9.80
CA ILE A 118 1.62 -8.63 9.21
C ILE A 118 2.75 -7.92 9.94
N ARG A 119 2.79 -7.97 11.28
CA ARG A 119 3.87 -7.36 12.08
C ARG A 119 5.23 -7.93 11.73
N LYS A 120 5.33 -9.25 11.55
CA LYS A 120 6.57 -9.98 11.28
C LYS A 120 6.92 -9.98 9.79
N GLY A 121 5.92 -9.89 8.95
CA GLY A 121 6.05 -9.99 7.50
C GLY A 121 6.77 -8.81 6.87
N ARG A 122 7.37 -9.09 5.73
CA ARG A 122 7.96 -8.07 4.84
C ARG A 122 6.99 -7.62 3.77
N TYR A 123 6.16 -8.53 3.29
CA TYR A 123 5.27 -8.33 2.16
C TYR A 123 3.81 -8.44 2.61
N VAL A 124 3.01 -7.43 2.31
CA VAL A 124 1.60 -7.36 2.69
C VAL A 124 0.76 -7.02 1.47
N ALA A 125 -0.23 -7.86 1.15
CA ALA A 125 -1.21 -7.61 0.11
C ALA A 125 -2.49 -7.02 0.75
N ASN A 126 -2.69 -5.73 0.61
CA ASN A 126 -3.87 -5.04 1.15
C ASN A 126 -5.16 -5.56 0.50
N PRO A 127 -6.19 -5.97 1.26
CA PRO A 127 -7.44 -6.50 0.71
C PRO A 127 -8.19 -5.46 -0.15
N GLY A 128 -9.03 -5.94 -1.03
CA GLY A 128 -9.96 -5.09 -1.79
C GLY A 128 -11.08 -4.54 -0.91
N CYS A 129 -11.63 -3.40 -1.29
CA CYS A 129 -12.66 -2.71 -0.50
C CYS A 129 -13.91 -3.56 -0.24
N PHE A 130 -14.41 -4.29 -1.25
CA PHE A 130 -15.55 -5.20 -1.10
C PHE A 130 -15.23 -6.39 -0.20
N ALA A 131 -14.08 -7.04 -0.41
CA ALA A 131 -13.63 -8.15 0.43
C ALA A 131 -13.53 -7.71 1.89
N THR A 132 -12.85 -6.59 2.15
CA THR A 132 -12.73 -6.02 3.50
C THR A 132 -14.09 -5.78 4.17
N ALA A 133 -15.04 -5.15 3.45
CA ALA A 133 -16.37 -4.88 4.00
C ALA A 133 -17.14 -6.16 4.35
N ILE A 134 -17.09 -7.17 3.47
CA ILE A 134 -17.75 -8.47 3.69
C ILE A 134 -17.07 -9.23 4.84
N GLU A 135 -15.75 -9.33 4.81
CA GLU A 135 -14.98 -10.05 5.80
C GLU A 135 -15.17 -9.46 7.20
N LEU A 136 -15.08 -8.14 7.36
CA LEU A 136 -15.32 -7.48 8.65
C LEU A 136 -16.73 -7.70 9.19
N GLY A 137 -17.72 -7.82 8.31
CA GLY A 137 -19.09 -8.17 8.70
C GLY A 137 -19.27 -9.64 9.10
N LEU A 138 -18.55 -10.55 8.46
CA LEU A 138 -18.72 -11.99 8.64
C LEU A 138 -17.78 -12.62 9.67
N ILE A 139 -16.56 -12.09 9.87
CA ILE A 139 -15.56 -12.62 10.79
C ILE A 139 -16.12 -12.84 12.21
N PRO A 140 -16.87 -11.90 12.83
CA PRO A 140 -17.44 -12.13 14.15
C PRO A 140 -18.41 -13.33 14.20
N LEU A 141 -19.19 -13.53 13.13
CA LEU A 141 -20.12 -14.66 13.02
C LEU A 141 -19.39 -15.98 12.79
N ALA A 142 -18.35 -15.95 11.96
CA ALA A 142 -17.49 -17.13 11.72
C ALA A 142 -16.78 -17.57 13.01
N SER A 143 -16.24 -16.61 13.77
CA SER A 143 -15.49 -16.90 15.01
C SER A 143 -16.31 -17.59 16.10
N ILE A 144 -17.63 -17.45 16.09
CA ILE A 144 -18.57 -18.11 17.00
C ILE A 144 -19.33 -19.28 16.35
N GLY A 145 -18.90 -19.73 15.17
CA GLY A 145 -19.49 -20.87 14.46
C GLY A 145 -20.92 -20.65 13.96
N ARG A 146 -21.29 -19.40 13.65
CA ARG A 146 -22.63 -19.05 13.17
C ARG A 146 -22.73 -18.91 11.65
N LEU A 147 -21.64 -19.11 10.92
CA LEU A 147 -21.71 -19.23 9.47
C LEU A 147 -21.89 -20.70 9.08
N PRO A 148 -22.80 -21.02 8.13
CA PRO A 148 -22.87 -22.35 7.55
C PRO A 148 -21.59 -22.67 6.77
N GLU A 149 -21.23 -23.95 6.72
CA GLU A 149 -20.13 -24.48 5.89
C GLU A 149 -20.40 -24.31 4.39
#